data_d99b751824b29aff28acb3eb784f48c6
#
_entry.id   d99b751824b29aff28acb3eb784f48c6
#
_cell.length_a   1.000
_cell.length_b   1.000
_cell.length_c   1.000
_cell.angle_alpha   90.00
_cell.angle_beta   90.00
_cell.angle_gamma   90.00
#
_symmetry.space_group_name_H-M   'P 1'
#
loop_
_entity.id
_entity.type
_entity.pdbx_description
1 polymer ?
#
loop_
_entity_poly.entity_id
_entity_poly.type
_entity_poly.pdbx_seq_one_letter_code
_entity_poly.pdbx_strand_id
1 'polypeptide(L)'
;MARKLIILAFALGLGLAVTGVASARWFNVIRGTPGDDVIAGTVHRDLVLAYAGNDQVSTAEGRDIVFAARGNDTVDGGPGFDRIFGGAGDDTLSAADGGAVVWGGPGNDTLNAGPDGRNRIHGGPGNDTVNGGVSRDFLWGGLGADTEYGGDGDDVLHALARDGQVDTLDCGPGDHDVAYLRAGENDVTVNCEVVRTLSIGSDG
;
A
#
# COMPACT_ATOMS: atom_id res chain seq x y z
N MET A 1 6.30 0.49 -31.09
CA MET A 1 5.18 1.12 -30.35
C MET A 1 4.27 -0.02 -29.88
N ALA A 2 4.41 -0.44 -28.65
CA ALA A 2 3.52 -1.42 -28.04
C ALA A 2 2.14 -0.78 -27.85
N ARG A 3 1.09 -1.43 -28.34
CA ARG A 3 -0.28 -0.97 -28.10
C ARG A 3 -0.62 -1.31 -26.64
N LYS A 4 -0.89 -0.29 -25.82
CA LYS A 4 -1.45 -0.49 -24.48
C LYS A 4 -2.78 -1.24 -24.62
N LEU A 5 -2.87 -2.40 -23.99
CA LEU A 5 -4.11 -3.15 -23.89
C LEU A 5 -4.96 -2.52 -22.77
N ILE A 6 -6.18 -2.11 -23.11
CA ILE A 6 -7.14 -1.62 -22.12
C ILE A 6 -8.03 -2.80 -21.73
N ILE A 7 -7.91 -3.27 -20.51
CA ILE A 7 -8.75 -4.35 -19.98
C ILE A 7 -9.89 -3.70 -19.20
N LEU A 8 -11.08 -3.73 -19.79
CA LEU A 8 -12.32 -3.30 -19.14
C LEU A 8 -13.04 -4.54 -18.60
N ALA A 9 -13.37 -4.53 -17.32
CA ALA A 9 -14.22 -5.57 -16.76
C ALA A 9 -15.64 -5.41 -17.29
N PHE A 10 -16.03 -6.26 -18.25
CA PHE A 10 -17.44 -6.41 -18.61
C PHE A 10 -18.10 -7.39 -17.65
N ALA A 11 -18.94 -6.88 -16.74
CA ALA A 11 -19.87 -7.73 -16.02
C ALA A 11 -20.88 -8.30 -17.00
N LEU A 12 -20.67 -9.53 -17.48
CA LEU A 12 -21.69 -10.29 -18.16
C LEU A 12 -22.75 -10.69 -17.13
N GLY A 13 -23.68 -9.78 -16.85
CA GLY A 13 -24.87 -10.05 -16.07
C GLY A 13 -25.81 -10.96 -16.86
N LEU A 14 -25.66 -12.27 -16.75
CA LEU A 14 -26.75 -13.18 -17.09
C LEU A 14 -27.76 -13.12 -15.95
N GLY A 15 -28.79 -12.32 -16.13
CA GLY A 15 -29.91 -12.20 -15.19
C GLY A 15 -30.66 -13.54 -15.06
N LEU A 16 -30.40 -14.27 -13.99
CA LEU A 16 -31.38 -15.20 -13.44
C LEU A 16 -31.82 -14.63 -12.09
N ALA A 17 -33.03 -14.11 -12.06
CA ALA A 17 -33.70 -13.73 -10.84
C ALA A 17 -33.95 -14.98 -10.01
N VAL A 18 -33.06 -15.28 -9.05
CA VAL A 18 -33.32 -16.21 -7.95
C VAL A 18 -33.61 -15.36 -6.73
N THR A 19 -34.89 -15.28 -6.39
CA THR A 19 -35.35 -14.69 -5.13
C THR A 19 -34.85 -15.54 -3.98
N GLY A 20 -34.00 -14.93 -3.11
CA GLY A 20 -33.76 -15.44 -1.76
C GLY A 20 -32.52 -16.30 -1.57
N VAL A 21 -31.32 -15.80 -1.91
CA VAL A 21 -30.07 -16.31 -1.35
C VAL A 21 -29.22 -15.11 -0.92
N ALA A 22 -28.67 -15.18 0.28
CA ALA A 22 -27.70 -14.22 0.76
C ALA A 22 -26.67 -13.96 -0.34
N SER A 23 -26.49 -12.70 -0.71
CA SER A 23 -25.54 -12.29 -1.73
C SER A 23 -24.16 -12.84 -1.37
N ALA A 24 -23.78 -13.92 -2.01
CA ALA A 24 -22.42 -14.39 -1.95
C ALA A 24 -21.55 -13.23 -2.45
N ARG A 25 -20.62 -12.76 -1.61
CA ARG A 25 -19.72 -11.64 -1.92
C ARG A 25 -18.64 -12.16 -2.86
N TRP A 26 -18.98 -12.34 -4.12
CA TRP A 26 -18.04 -12.75 -5.15
C TRP A 26 -17.13 -11.56 -5.50
N PHE A 27 -15.84 -11.84 -5.66
CA PHE A 27 -14.95 -10.90 -6.32
C PHE A 27 -15.19 -10.94 -7.82
N ASN A 28 -15.15 -9.78 -8.43
CA ASN A 28 -14.98 -9.68 -9.87
C ASN A 28 -13.48 -9.85 -10.17
N VAL A 29 -13.11 -10.87 -10.92
CA VAL A 29 -11.70 -11.20 -11.16
C VAL A 29 -11.25 -10.61 -12.48
N ILE A 30 -10.30 -9.67 -12.40
CA ILE A 30 -9.70 -8.98 -13.54
C ILE A 30 -8.26 -9.45 -13.69
N ARG A 31 -7.87 -9.81 -14.91
CA ARG A 31 -6.51 -10.29 -15.20
C ARG A 31 -5.88 -9.46 -16.30
N GLY A 32 -4.67 -9.03 -16.06
CA GLY A 32 -3.77 -8.45 -17.04
C GLY A 32 -3.06 -9.49 -17.90
N THR A 33 -2.01 -9.08 -18.51
CA THR A 33 -1.11 -9.85 -19.38
C THR A 33 0.33 -9.78 -18.85
N PRO A 34 1.31 -10.45 -19.45
CA PRO A 34 2.72 -10.25 -19.09
C PRO A 34 3.36 -8.96 -19.66
N GLY A 35 2.61 -7.98 -20.08
CA GLY A 35 3.09 -6.71 -20.66
C GLY A 35 2.33 -5.54 -20.09
N ASP A 36 2.76 -4.31 -20.36
CA ASP A 36 2.20 -3.08 -19.80
C ASP A 36 0.69 -2.97 -20.08
N ASP A 37 -0.11 -3.01 -19.04
CA ASP A 37 -1.57 -2.99 -19.11
C ASP A 37 -2.16 -1.69 -18.53
N VAL A 38 -3.35 -1.36 -18.95
CA VAL A 38 -4.22 -0.38 -18.29
C VAL A 38 -5.48 -1.10 -17.84
N ILE A 39 -5.64 -1.24 -16.54
CA ILE A 39 -6.69 -2.04 -15.91
C ILE A 39 -7.66 -1.12 -15.18
N ALA A 40 -8.94 -1.24 -15.50
CA ALA A 40 -10.02 -0.56 -14.79
C ALA A 40 -10.89 -1.58 -14.05
N GLY A 41 -11.10 -1.34 -12.77
CA GLY A 41 -12.04 -2.09 -11.94
C GLY A 41 -13.48 -1.63 -12.07
N THR A 42 -14.30 -2.00 -11.11
CA THR A 42 -15.72 -1.72 -11.06
C THR A 42 -16.10 -1.09 -9.72
N VAL A 43 -17.36 -0.72 -9.53
CA VAL A 43 -17.89 -0.25 -8.23
C VAL A 43 -18.14 -1.40 -7.23
N HIS A 44 -17.60 -2.58 -7.50
CA HIS A 44 -17.79 -3.77 -6.69
C HIS A 44 -16.43 -4.30 -6.24
N ARG A 45 -16.45 -5.31 -5.39
CA ARG A 45 -15.21 -5.93 -4.95
C ARG A 45 -14.48 -6.61 -6.10
N ASP A 46 -13.30 -6.13 -6.41
CA ASP A 46 -12.44 -6.64 -7.46
C ASP A 46 -11.24 -7.39 -6.90
N LEU A 47 -10.83 -8.41 -7.63
CA LEU A 47 -9.54 -9.06 -7.48
C LEU A 47 -8.76 -8.83 -8.78
N VAL A 48 -7.77 -7.96 -8.73
CA VAL A 48 -6.92 -7.62 -9.86
C VAL A 48 -5.61 -8.40 -9.79
N LEU A 49 -5.25 -9.05 -10.89
CA LEU A 49 -3.98 -9.74 -11.09
C LEU A 49 -3.33 -9.14 -12.33
N ALA A 50 -2.41 -8.18 -12.16
CA ALA A 50 -1.80 -7.47 -13.29
C ALA A 50 -0.65 -8.28 -13.94
N TYR A 51 0.12 -9.05 -13.17
CA TYR A 51 1.20 -9.98 -13.51
C TYR A 51 2.55 -9.32 -13.75
N ALA A 52 2.88 -8.91 -14.94
CA ALA A 52 4.20 -8.36 -15.26
C ALA A 52 4.08 -7.28 -16.33
N GLY A 53 4.97 -6.34 -16.32
CA GLY A 53 4.89 -5.12 -17.13
C GLY A 53 4.75 -3.93 -16.20
N ASN A 54 4.84 -2.74 -16.74
CA ASN A 54 4.57 -1.52 -15.97
C ASN A 54 3.09 -1.18 -16.10
N ASP A 55 2.32 -1.62 -15.13
CA ASP A 55 0.87 -1.61 -15.20
C ASP A 55 0.26 -0.34 -14.60
N GLN A 56 -0.88 0.08 -15.13
CA GLN A 56 -1.70 1.13 -14.56
C GLN A 56 -3.04 0.52 -14.11
N VAL A 57 -3.30 0.51 -12.81
CA VAL A 57 -4.49 -0.11 -12.22
C VAL A 57 -5.31 0.95 -11.50
N SER A 58 -6.62 1.00 -11.76
CA SER A 58 -7.57 1.78 -10.96
C SER A 58 -8.79 0.92 -10.67
N THR A 59 -9.06 0.64 -9.39
CA THR A 59 -10.11 -0.31 -9.00
C THR A 59 -11.47 0.34 -8.78
N ALA A 60 -11.54 1.67 -8.69
CA ALA A 60 -12.74 2.45 -8.41
C ALA A 60 -13.28 2.19 -6.98
N GLU A 61 -14.61 2.22 -6.77
CA GLU A 61 -15.20 1.98 -5.44
C GLU A 61 -15.22 0.49 -5.11
N GLY A 62 -14.89 0.12 -3.89
CA GLY A 62 -14.97 -1.30 -3.54
C GLY A 62 -14.27 -1.66 -2.23
N ARG A 63 -14.02 -2.93 -2.08
CA ARG A 63 -13.07 -3.48 -1.13
C ARG A 63 -12.18 -4.43 -1.90
N ASP A 64 -11.19 -3.87 -2.51
CA ASP A 64 -10.48 -4.48 -3.59
C ASP A 64 -9.19 -5.17 -3.15
N ILE A 65 -8.72 -6.08 -3.96
CA ILE A 65 -7.42 -6.72 -3.77
C ILE A 65 -6.67 -6.60 -5.09
N VAL A 66 -5.51 -5.96 -5.03
CA VAL A 66 -4.65 -5.75 -6.20
C VAL A 66 -3.32 -6.46 -5.98
N PHE A 67 -2.91 -7.26 -6.95
CA PHE A 67 -1.57 -7.79 -7.10
C PHE A 67 -0.99 -7.25 -8.41
N ALA A 68 -0.12 -6.25 -8.32
CA ALA A 68 0.54 -5.66 -9.47
C ALA A 68 1.67 -6.58 -9.98
N ALA A 69 2.52 -7.03 -9.11
CA ALA A 69 3.47 -8.14 -9.20
C ALA A 69 4.87 -7.77 -9.74
N ARG A 70 5.17 -7.70 -11.00
CA ARG A 70 6.50 -7.34 -11.51
C ARG A 70 6.42 -6.18 -12.46
N GLY A 71 7.32 -5.21 -12.28
CA GLY A 71 7.41 -4.00 -13.09
C GLY A 71 7.24 -2.78 -12.20
N ASN A 72 7.36 -1.61 -12.78
CA ASN A 72 7.12 -0.36 -12.06
C ASN A 72 5.66 0.03 -12.24
N ASP A 73 4.86 -0.32 -11.26
CA ASP A 73 3.40 -0.26 -11.36
C ASP A 73 2.83 1.02 -10.76
N THR A 74 1.68 1.44 -11.24
CA THR A 74 0.91 2.54 -10.67
C THR A 74 -0.48 2.03 -10.31
N VAL A 75 -0.82 2.05 -9.02
CA VAL A 75 -2.10 1.54 -8.51
C VAL A 75 -2.86 2.63 -7.79
N ASP A 76 -4.14 2.79 -8.17
CA ASP A 76 -5.13 3.58 -7.46
C ASP A 76 -6.25 2.64 -6.98
N GLY A 77 -6.31 2.41 -5.67
CA GLY A 77 -7.29 1.56 -5.02
C GLY A 77 -8.69 2.16 -4.98
N GLY A 78 -8.79 3.49 -5.09
CA GLY A 78 -10.08 4.16 -5.02
C GLY A 78 -10.73 4.10 -3.63
N PRO A 79 -11.98 4.61 -3.51
CA PRO A 79 -12.69 4.60 -2.25
C PRO A 79 -13.05 3.20 -1.76
N GLY A 80 -12.63 2.85 -0.55
CA GLY A 80 -12.95 1.57 0.06
C GLY A 80 -11.89 1.12 1.05
N PHE A 81 -12.00 -0.13 1.51
CA PHE A 81 -10.93 -0.73 2.29
C PHE A 81 -10.15 -1.72 1.42
N ASP A 82 -9.01 -1.30 0.93
CA ASP A 82 -8.29 -2.04 -0.09
C ASP A 82 -7.05 -2.76 0.43
N ARG A 83 -6.64 -3.77 -0.31
CA ARG A 83 -5.36 -4.46 -0.12
C ARG A 83 -4.57 -4.38 -1.40
N ILE A 84 -3.44 -3.68 -1.34
CA ILE A 84 -2.61 -3.41 -2.50
C ILE A 84 -1.24 -4.05 -2.26
N PHE A 85 -0.80 -4.84 -3.22
CA PHE A 85 0.50 -5.46 -3.27
C PHE A 85 1.18 -5.00 -4.57
N GLY A 86 2.20 -4.15 -4.46
CA GLY A 86 3.00 -3.68 -5.58
C GLY A 86 3.76 -4.84 -6.19
N GLY A 87 4.71 -5.35 -5.50
CA GLY A 87 5.47 -6.50 -5.94
C GLY A 87 6.94 -6.19 -6.13
N ALA A 88 7.49 -6.42 -7.28
CA ALA A 88 8.91 -6.16 -7.53
C ALA A 88 9.08 -5.10 -8.61
N GLY A 89 9.77 -4.04 -8.31
CA GLY A 89 9.97 -2.85 -9.12
C GLY A 89 9.68 -1.60 -8.29
N ASP A 90 9.94 -0.45 -8.84
CA ASP A 90 9.69 0.83 -8.17
C ASP A 90 8.22 1.23 -8.39
N ASP A 91 7.38 0.98 -7.39
CA ASP A 91 5.93 1.10 -7.50
C ASP A 91 5.41 2.44 -6.95
N THR A 92 4.28 2.89 -7.49
CA THR A 92 3.51 4.02 -6.95
C THR A 92 2.10 3.54 -6.58
N LEU A 93 1.83 3.44 -5.29
CA LEU A 93 0.61 2.85 -4.77
C LEU A 93 -0.19 3.87 -3.98
N SER A 94 -1.46 4.05 -4.32
CA SER A 94 -2.39 4.92 -3.62
C SER A 94 -3.62 4.12 -3.19
N ALA A 95 -3.98 4.24 -1.92
CA ALA A 95 -5.14 3.56 -1.37
C ALA A 95 -6.41 4.43 -1.38
N ALA A 96 -6.28 5.74 -1.62
CA ALA A 96 -7.38 6.71 -1.57
C ALA A 96 -8.18 6.66 -0.24
N ASP A 97 -9.51 6.83 -0.28
CA ASP A 97 -10.33 6.98 0.92
C ASP A 97 -10.80 5.64 1.51
N GLY A 98 -10.81 5.50 2.84
CA GLY A 98 -11.49 4.39 3.51
C GLY A 98 -10.60 3.43 4.29
N GLY A 99 -9.31 3.70 4.34
CA GLY A 99 -8.31 2.86 5.00
C GLY A 99 -7.81 1.73 4.11
N ALA A 100 -6.60 1.23 4.37
CA ALA A 100 -6.00 0.22 3.52
C ALA A 100 -4.93 -0.63 4.22
N VAL A 101 -4.55 -1.68 3.53
CA VAL A 101 -3.30 -2.40 3.79
C VAL A 101 -2.48 -2.42 2.50
N VAL A 102 -1.32 -1.77 2.53
CA VAL A 102 -0.45 -1.59 1.36
C VAL A 102 0.91 -2.22 1.62
N TRP A 103 1.40 -2.98 0.65
CA TRP A 103 2.75 -3.51 0.61
C TRP A 103 3.41 -3.09 -0.70
N GLY A 104 4.52 -2.37 -0.61
CA GLY A 104 5.37 -2.04 -1.77
C GLY A 104 5.99 -3.31 -2.32
N GLY A 105 6.94 -3.86 -1.63
CA GLY A 105 7.70 -5.03 -2.01
C GLY A 105 9.17 -4.67 -2.26
N PRO A 106 9.91 -5.46 -3.03
CA PRO A 106 11.27 -5.09 -3.40
C PRO A 106 11.31 -4.01 -4.48
N GLY A 107 11.95 -2.89 -4.19
CA GLY A 107 12.08 -1.72 -5.05
C GLY A 107 12.06 -0.44 -4.25
N ASN A 108 12.20 0.71 -4.89
CA ASN A 108 12.06 2.00 -4.21
C ASN A 108 10.64 2.51 -4.44
N ASP A 109 9.78 2.26 -3.47
CA ASP A 109 8.35 2.43 -3.62
C ASP A 109 7.87 3.79 -3.09
N THR A 110 6.77 4.28 -3.65
CA THR A 110 6.02 5.42 -3.12
C THR A 110 4.61 4.97 -2.75
N LEU A 111 4.31 4.98 -1.45
CA LEU A 111 3.07 4.47 -0.90
C LEU A 111 2.29 5.59 -0.22
N ASN A 112 1.05 5.80 -0.68
CA ASN A 112 0.16 6.83 -0.15
C ASN A 112 -1.12 6.19 0.38
N ALA A 113 -1.40 6.39 1.65
CA ALA A 113 -2.59 5.84 2.29
C ALA A 113 -3.87 6.56 1.92
N GLY A 114 -3.88 7.79 1.73
CA GLY A 114 -5.09 8.57 1.53
C GLY A 114 -5.60 9.24 2.81
N PRO A 115 -6.58 10.15 2.69
CA PRO A 115 -6.95 11.03 3.79
C PRO A 115 -7.76 10.35 4.89
N ASP A 116 -8.49 9.31 4.61
CA ASP A 116 -9.43 8.72 5.56
C ASP A 116 -9.10 7.26 5.92
N GLY A 117 -9.39 6.90 7.17
CA GLY A 117 -9.29 5.52 7.65
C GLY A 117 -7.91 5.16 8.19
N ARG A 118 -7.87 4.09 8.96
CA ARG A 118 -6.61 3.56 9.50
C ARG A 118 -5.90 2.73 8.46
N ASN A 119 -4.64 3.04 8.25
CA ASN A 119 -3.83 2.36 7.26
C ASN A 119 -2.72 1.52 7.92
N ARG A 120 -2.32 0.50 7.20
CA ARG A 120 -1.11 -0.26 7.48
C ARG A 120 -0.29 -0.34 6.22
N ILE A 121 0.88 0.26 6.26
CA ILE A 121 1.73 0.40 5.10
C ILE A 121 3.09 -0.19 5.40
N HIS A 122 3.56 -1.01 4.49
CA HIS A 122 4.89 -1.59 4.50
C HIS A 122 5.59 -1.27 3.18
N GLY A 123 6.71 -0.56 3.23
CA GLY A 123 7.57 -0.33 2.07
C GLY A 123 8.16 -1.65 1.59
N GLY A 124 9.11 -2.18 2.29
CA GLY A 124 9.75 -3.45 1.96
C GLY A 124 11.27 -3.33 1.88
N PRO A 125 11.92 -4.08 1.00
CA PRO A 125 13.33 -3.84 0.69
C PRO A 125 13.50 -2.79 -0.40
N GLY A 126 14.23 -1.73 -0.12
CA GLY A 126 14.49 -0.60 -1.00
C GLY A 126 14.44 0.71 -0.23
N ASN A 127 14.61 1.82 -0.91
CA ASN A 127 14.49 3.13 -0.28
C ASN A 127 13.07 3.67 -0.53
N ASP A 128 12.20 3.50 0.43
CA ASP A 128 10.78 3.73 0.28
C ASP A 128 10.35 5.11 0.79
N THR A 129 9.27 5.63 0.22
CA THR A 129 8.56 6.79 0.73
C THR A 129 7.15 6.38 1.12
N VAL A 130 6.83 6.50 2.41
CA VAL A 130 5.57 6.04 2.99
C VAL A 130 4.82 7.22 3.58
N ASN A 131 3.58 7.46 3.12
CA ASN A 131 2.72 8.55 3.59
C ASN A 131 1.44 7.96 4.22
N GLY A 132 1.21 8.24 5.51
CA GLY A 132 0.07 7.75 6.29
C GLY A 132 -1.24 8.47 5.99
N GLY A 133 -1.25 9.78 6.01
CA GLY A 133 -2.44 10.58 5.69
C GLY A 133 -3.00 11.38 6.85
N VAL A 134 -4.27 11.25 7.19
CA VAL A 134 -4.95 12.09 8.20
C VAL A 134 -5.43 11.31 9.43
N SER A 135 -5.43 10.02 9.40
CA SER A 135 -5.95 9.18 10.48
C SER A 135 -4.79 8.45 11.18
N ARG A 136 -5.12 7.80 12.29
CA ARG A 136 -4.12 6.97 12.94
C ARG A 136 -3.63 5.85 12.06
N ASP A 137 -2.34 5.87 11.73
CA ASP A 137 -1.70 4.97 10.79
C ASP A 137 -0.56 4.14 11.44
N PHE A 138 -0.22 3.06 10.77
CA PHE A 138 0.90 2.20 11.14
C PHE A 138 1.80 2.06 9.92
N LEU A 139 3.02 2.59 10.03
CA LEU A 139 3.98 2.67 8.95
C LEU A 139 5.22 1.83 9.25
N TRP A 140 5.75 1.19 8.25
CA TRP A 140 7.00 0.46 8.24
C TRP A 140 7.73 0.73 6.92
N GLY A 141 8.89 1.35 6.99
CA GLY A 141 9.77 1.51 5.82
C GLY A 141 10.26 0.14 5.34
N GLY A 142 11.06 -0.51 6.13
CA GLY A 142 11.57 -1.83 5.82
C GLY A 142 13.09 -1.89 5.84
N LEU A 143 13.69 -2.45 4.81
CA LEU A 143 15.12 -2.46 4.59
C LEU A 143 15.50 -1.36 3.61
N GLY A 144 16.44 -0.51 3.96
CA GLY A 144 16.92 0.59 3.12
C GLY A 144 16.87 1.91 3.85
N ALA A 145 17.13 2.99 3.16
CA ALA A 145 17.01 4.33 3.71
C ALA A 145 15.62 4.88 3.40
N ASP A 146 14.70 4.72 4.35
CA ASP A 146 13.30 5.00 4.16
C ASP A 146 12.90 6.40 4.66
N THR A 147 11.82 6.92 4.11
CA THR A 147 11.18 8.14 4.60
C THR A 147 9.72 7.88 4.90
N GLU A 148 9.34 8.00 6.17
CA GLU A 148 7.99 7.79 6.65
C GLU A 148 7.38 9.12 7.10
N TYR A 149 6.19 9.42 6.62
CA TYR A 149 5.38 10.58 7.03
C TYR A 149 4.08 10.07 7.65
N GLY A 150 3.90 10.28 8.96
CA GLY A 150 2.65 9.92 9.66
C GLY A 150 1.48 10.73 9.11
N GLY A 151 1.62 12.03 9.10
CA GLY A 151 0.57 12.96 8.69
C GLY A 151 -0.20 13.48 9.90
N ASP A 152 -1.49 13.78 9.75
CA ASP A 152 -2.33 14.12 10.89
C ASP A 152 -2.83 12.84 11.57
N GLY A 153 -2.74 12.75 12.88
CA GLY A 153 -3.26 11.56 13.58
C GLY A 153 -2.46 11.20 14.83
N ASP A 154 -2.76 10.06 15.41
CA ASP A 154 -1.91 9.46 16.46
C ASP A 154 -1.17 8.27 15.83
N ASP A 155 -0.05 8.51 15.19
CA ASP A 155 0.60 7.57 14.29
C ASP A 155 1.65 6.70 14.97
N VAL A 156 1.97 5.59 14.32
CA VAL A 156 3.00 4.66 14.77
C VAL A 156 3.94 4.32 13.62
N LEU A 157 5.18 4.80 13.71
CA LEU A 157 6.21 4.66 12.70
C LEU A 157 7.32 3.71 13.20
N HIS A 158 7.86 2.89 12.30
CA HIS A 158 8.80 1.83 12.66
C HIS A 158 10.04 1.80 11.76
N ALA A 159 11.19 2.21 12.30
CA ALA A 159 12.53 1.99 11.74
C ALA A 159 13.23 0.89 12.55
N LEU A 160 12.85 -0.36 12.32
CA LEU A 160 13.34 -1.52 13.10
C LEU A 160 14.21 -2.47 12.26
N ALA A 161 14.51 -2.13 11.04
CA ALA A 161 15.39 -2.91 10.17
C ALA A 161 16.81 -2.99 10.73
N ARG A 162 17.56 -4.00 10.34
CA ARG A 162 18.97 -4.15 10.71
C ARG A 162 19.81 -4.16 9.45
N ASP A 163 20.02 -2.99 8.89
CA ASP A 163 20.72 -2.83 7.62
C ASP A 163 21.78 -1.73 7.63
N GLY A 164 21.87 -0.94 8.73
CA GLY A 164 22.81 0.15 8.90
C GLY A 164 22.52 1.34 8.00
N GLN A 165 21.31 1.41 7.44
CA GLN A 165 20.82 2.58 6.73
C GLN A 165 20.19 3.57 7.71
N VAL A 166 19.94 4.78 7.26
CA VAL A 166 19.33 5.83 8.08
C VAL A 166 17.94 6.10 7.59
N ASP A 167 16.96 5.83 8.43
CA ASP A 167 15.58 6.15 8.17
C ASP A 167 15.22 7.55 8.68
N THR A 168 14.25 8.18 8.03
CA THR A 168 13.68 9.45 8.47
C THR A 168 12.20 9.26 8.76
N LEU A 169 11.81 9.50 10.01
CA LEU A 169 10.45 9.37 10.50
C LEU A 169 9.92 10.74 10.89
N ASP A 170 9.04 11.31 10.09
CA ASP A 170 8.28 12.51 10.43
C ASP A 170 6.88 12.11 10.86
N CYS A 171 6.61 12.17 12.15
CA CYS A 171 5.32 11.77 12.69
C CYS A 171 4.19 12.74 12.30
N GLY A 172 4.53 14.01 12.08
CA GLY A 172 3.54 15.01 11.67
C GLY A 172 2.78 15.63 12.85
N PRO A 173 1.66 16.29 12.58
CA PRO A 173 0.78 16.83 13.62
C PRO A 173 -0.06 15.73 14.30
N GLY A 174 0.12 15.56 15.59
CA GLY A 174 -0.62 14.62 16.44
C GLY A 174 -0.38 14.99 17.92
N ASP A 175 -1.03 14.29 18.83
CA ASP A 175 -0.81 14.45 20.26
C ASP A 175 -0.12 13.22 20.87
N HIS A 176 -0.11 12.10 20.16
CA HIS A 176 0.36 10.81 20.70
C HIS A 176 1.09 9.97 19.64
N ASP A 177 1.96 10.59 18.85
CA ASP A 177 2.74 9.89 17.85
C ASP A 177 3.89 9.09 18.46
N VAL A 178 4.11 7.90 17.93
CA VAL A 178 5.12 6.99 18.45
C VAL A 178 6.06 6.52 17.35
N ALA A 179 7.34 6.84 17.47
CA ALA A 179 8.39 6.27 16.65
C ALA A 179 9.10 5.12 17.39
N TYR A 180 9.20 3.98 16.73
CA TYR A 180 10.01 2.85 17.19
C TYR A 180 11.29 2.75 16.38
N LEU A 181 12.43 2.90 17.05
CA LEU A 181 13.75 2.83 16.44
C LEU A 181 14.50 1.58 16.92
N ARG A 182 15.42 1.10 16.10
CA ARG A 182 16.36 0.07 16.50
C ARG A 182 17.59 0.67 17.18
N ALA A 183 18.03 0.05 18.29
CA ALA A 183 19.26 0.46 18.95
C ALA A 183 20.49 0.18 18.06
N GLY A 184 21.33 1.21 17.90
CA GLY A 184 22.56 1.13 17.12
C GLY A 184 22.46 1.59 15.67
N GLU A 185 21.26 1.93 15.19
CA GLU A 185 21.03 2.68 13.96
C GLU A 185 21.03 4.20 14.26
N ASN A 186 21.17 5.01 13.23
CA ASN A 186 21.23 6.48 13.36
C ASN A 186 20.00 7.17 12.78
N ASP A 187 18.84 6.55 12.93
CA ASP A 187 17.59 7.04 12.39
C ASP A 187 17.21 8.41 12.94
N VAL A 188 16.52 9.18 12.13
CA VAL A 188 16.12 10.56 12.42
C VAL A 188 14.63 10.62 12.66
N THR A 189 14.22 11.20 13.80
CA THR A 189 12.80 11.45 14.08
C THR A 189 12.51 12.94 14.13
N VAL A 190 11.36 13.33 13.58
CA VAL A 190 10.85 14.70 13.55
C VAL A 190 9.39 14.68 14.01
N ASN A 191 8.99 15.64 14.83
CA ASN A 191 7.62 15.82 15.30
C ASN A 191 7.01 14.59 16.02
N CYS A 192 7.81 13.72 16.62
CA CYS A 192 7.32 12.55 17.36
C CYS A 192 7.29 12.81 18.87
N GLU A 193 6.13 12.66 19.53
CA GLU A 193 5.99 12.88 20.98
C GLU A 193 6.65 11.78 21.78
N VAL A 194 6.64 10.56 21.27
CA VAL A 194 7.24 9.39 21.93
C VAL A 194 8.21 8.68 21.00
N VAL A 195 9.48 8.66 21.37
CA VAL A 195 10.50 7.86 20.67
C VAL A 195 10.92 6.69 21.56
N ARG A 196 10.84 5.49 21.05
CA ARG A 196 11.19 4.24 21.74
C ARG A 196 12.29 3.50 21.00
N THR A 197 13.46 3.43 21.61
CA THR A 197 14.57 2.65 21.05
C THR A 197 14.55 1.24 21.61
N LEU A 198 14.49 0.25 20.75
CA LEU A 198 14.41 -1.15 21.12
C LEU A 198 15.76 -1.85 20.91
N SER A 199 16.28 -2.47 21.95
CA SER A 199 17.38 -3.41 21.87
C SER A 199 16.79 -4.77 21.50
N ILE A 200 16.66 -5.05 20.21
CA ILE A 200 16.21 -6.36 19.74
C ILE A 200 17.44 -7.27 19.84
N GLY A 201 17.45 -8.17 20.84
CA GLY A 201 18.59 -9.02 21.17
C GLY A 201 19.06 -9.82 19.96
N SER A 202 20.37 -9.97 19.88
CA SER A 202 21.01 -10.95 19.00
C SER A 202 20.83 -12.33 19.62
N ASP A 203 19.63 -12.90 19.52
CA ASP A 203 19.47 -14.32 19.85
C ASP A 203 20.06 -15.13 18.69
N GLY A 204 21.17 -15.79 19.04
CA GLY A 204 22.17 -16.44 18.25
C GLY A 204 21.79 -17.63 17.40
#